data_a4336d2a7fa809ba7ae3044eb5c0a7d2
#
_entry.id   a4336d2a7fa809ba7ae3044eb5c0a7d2
#
_cell.length_a   1.000
_cell.length_b   1.000
_cell.length_c   1.000
_cell.angle_alpha   90.00
_cell.angle_beta   90.00
_cell.angle_gamma   90.00
#
_symmetry.space_group_name_H-M   'P 1'
#
loop_
_entity.id
_entity.type
_entity.pdbx_description
1 polymer ?
#
loop_
_entity_poly.entity_id
_entity_poly.type
_entity_poly.pdbx_seq_one_letter_code
_entity_poly.pdbx_strand_id
1 'polypeptide(L)'
;VWYDGYYHTGDTACMDSDFVGNGRPSVGGYLQPDNINKLGIYNRAGVLNTDRESSIIVTMCNLFERRGGAIFNVTDNLISGEKFREGAGTDSAIDLALEGLAILHEMDLKKAAANKENWYPDLQG
;
A
#
# COMPACT_ATOMS: atom_id res chain seq x y z
N VAL A 1 -12.41 -13.31 2.60
CA VAL A 1 -12.93 -12.35 3.58
C VAL A 1 -13.58 -11.22 2.85
N TRP A 2 -14.83 -10.96 3.18
CA TRP A 2 -15.54 -9.79 2.69
C TRP A 2 -15.35 -8.69 3.73
N TYR A 3 -14.55 -7.68 3.40
CA TYR A 3 -14.47 -6.49 4.20
C TYR A 3 -15.65 -5.59 3.83
N ASP A 4 -16.48 -5.25 4.82
CA ASP A 4 -17.70 -4.44 4.63
C ASP A 4 -17.40 -2.94 4.56
N GLY A 5 -16.14 -2.57 4.41
CA GLY A 5 -15.69 -1.20 4.30
C GLY A 5 -15.28 -0.81 2.87
N TYR A 6 -15.07 0.47 2.64
CA TYR A 6 -14.50 0.95 1.40
C TYR A 6 -13.01 0.63 1.34
N TYR A 7 -12.60 -0.14 0.34
CA TYR A 7 -11.21 -0.41 0.06
C TYR A 7 -10.91 -0.32 -1.44
N HIS A 8 -9.67 -0.04 -1.75
CA HIS A 8 -9.17 -0.02 -3.12
C HIS A 8 -7.89 -0.87 -3.20
N THR A 9 -7.71 -1.55 -4.31
CA THR A 9 -6.47 -2.26 -4.63
C THR A 9 -5.85 -1.64 -5.87
N GLY A 10 -4.55 -1.40 -5.85
CA GLY A 10 -3.87 -0.79 -6.98
C GLY A 10 -2.44 -0.37 -6.65
N ASP A 11 -1.89 0.46 -7.50
CA ASP A 11 -0.51 0.88 -7.42
C ASP A 11 -0.29 1.98 -6.38
N THR A 12 0.83 1.89 -5.68
CA THR A 12 1.32 2.88 -4.73
C THR A 12 2.64 3.47 -5.21
N ALA A 13 2.76 4.78 -5.21
CA ALA A 13 4.03 5.45 -5.42
C ALA A 13 4.75 5.68 -4.10
N CYS A 14 5.79 4.89 -3.83
CA CYS A 14 6.62 5.07 -2.64
C CYS A 14 7.68 6.15 -2.91
N MET A 15 7.77 7.16 -2.05
CA MET A 15 8.61 8.33 -2.25
C MET A 15 9.43 8.66 -1.01
N ASP A 16 10.59 9.29 -1.22
CA ASP A 16 11.51 9.63 -0.14
C ASP A 16 11.07 10.86 0.69
N SER A 17 10.11 11.63 0.21
CA SER A 17 9.70 12.89 0.85
C SER A 17 8.24 13.23 0.60
N ASP A 18 7.55 13.67 1.66
CA ASP A 18 6.17 14.20 1.58
C ASP A 18 6.05 15.55 0.88
N PHE A 19 7.13 16.28 0.75
CA PHE A 19 7.13 17.59 0.08
C PHE A 19 7.63 17.46 -1.35
N VAL A 20 8.92 17.38 -1.53
CA VAL A 20 9.56 17.38 -2.86
C VAL A 20 9.12 16.18 -3.68
N GLY A 21 9.01 15.01 -3.07
CA GLY A 21 8.54 13.78 -3.73
C GLY A 21 7.11 13.90 -4.28
N ASN A 22 6.27 14.67 -3.60
CA ASN A 22 4.89 14.96 -4.01
C ASN A 22 4.74 16.26 -4.84
N GLY A 23 5.83 16.82 -5.36
CA GLY A 23 5.79 18.03 -6.16
C GLY A 23 5.48 19.31 -5.36
N ARG A 24 5.65 19.28 -4.04
CA ARG A 24 5.49 20.43 -3.15
C ARG A 24 6.84 21.03 -2.81
N PRO A 25 7.00 22.38 -2.84
CA PRO A 25 8.27 23.00 -2.48
C PRO A 25 8.63 22.77 -1.00
N SER A 26 9.91 22.53 -0.76
CA SER A 26 10.52 22.41 0.54
C SER A 26 11.03 23.77 1.04
N VAL A 27 11.91 23.76 2.06
CA VAL A 27 12.50 24.96 2.66
C VAL A 27 13.13 25.86 1.59
N GLY A 28 12.87 27.16 1.69
CA GLY A 28 13.37 28.14 0.71
C GLY A 28 12.77 28.02 -0.69
N GLY A 29 11.66 27.30 -0.84
CA GLY A 29 11.03 27.10 -2.14
C GLY A 29 11.71 26.03 -3.01
N TYR A 30 12.63 25.23 -2.43
CA TYR A 30 13.33 24.19 -3.17
C TYR A 30 12.36 23.12 -3.71
N LEU A 31 12.41 22.92 -5.02
CA LEU A 31 11.66 21.91 -5.73
C LEU A 31 12.46 21.46 -6.96
N GLN A 32 12.70 20.16 -7.05
CA GLN A 32 13.38 19.61 -8.23
C GLN A 32 12.46 19.65 -9.44
N PRO A 33 12.98 20.04 -10.63
CA PRO A 33 12.18 20.12 -11.85
C PRO A 33 11.39 18.86 -12.18
N ASP A 34 11.96 17.69 -11.96
CA ASP A 34 11.34 16.39 -12.23
C ASP A 34 10.13 16.10 -11.32
N ASN A 35 10.00 16.83 -10.23
CA ASN A 35 8.92 16.63 -9.26
C ASN A 35 7.74 17.59 -9.45
N ILE A 36 7.87 18.63 -10.26
CA ILE A 36 6.85 19.70 -10.41
C ILE A 36 5.48 19.13 -10.80
N ASN A 37 5.44 18.18 -11.74
CA ASN A 37 4.19 17.61 -12.26
C ASN A 37 3.91 16.19 -11.76
N LYS A 38 4.66 15.70 -10.79
CA LYS A 38 4.67 14.29 -10.40
C LYS A 38 3.30 13.77 -9.94
N LEU A 39 2.61 14.49 -9.08
CA LEU A 39 1.25 14.12 -8.63
C LEU A 39 0.26 14.05 -9.80
N GLY A 40 0.30 15.00 -10.71
CA GLY A 40 -0.55 14.98 -11.89
C GLY A 40 -0.26 13.81 -12.82
N ILE A 41 1.00 13.40 -12.94
CA ILE A 41 1.41 12.23 -13.73
C ILE A 41 0.87 10.95 -13.05
N TYR A 42 1.09 10.78 -11.76
CA TYR A 42 0.62 9.61 -11.02
C TYR A 42 -0.90 9.49 -11.02
N ASN A 43 -1.62 10.60 -10.82
CA ASN A 43 -3.07 10.61 -10.90
C ASN A 43 -3.58 10.16 -12.28
N ARG A 44 -2.98 10.64 -13.36
CA ARG A 44 -3.34 10.19 -14.73
C ARG A 44 -2.96 8.73 -15.01
N ALA A 45 -1.90 8.23 -14.36
CA ALA A 45 -1.48 6.82 -14.45
C ALA A 45 -2.34 5.88 -13.62
N GLY A 46 -3.28 6.40 -12.81
CA GLY A 46 -4.15 5.58 -11.96
C GLY A 46 -3.50 5.11 -10.67
N VAL A 47 -2.38 5.73 -10.26
CA VAL A 47 -1.77 5.48 -8.95
C VAL A 47 -2.72 5.94 -7.86
N LEU A 48 -3.04 5.05 -6.91
CA LEU A 48 -4.09 5.29 -5.92
C LEU A 48 -3.61 6.08 -4.71
N ASN A 49 -2.38 5.85 -4.27
CA ASN A 49 -1.83 6.53 -3.10
C ASN A 49 -0.33 6.71 -3.17
N THR A 50 0.18 7.49 -2.24
CA THR A 50 1.63 7.67 -2.02
C THR A 50 1.99 7.35 -0.58
N ASP A 51 3.16 6.74 -0.39
CA ASP A 51 3.73 6.47 0.92
C ASP A 51 5.25 6.66 0.92
N ARG A 52 5.92 6.30 2.01
CA ARG A 52 7.37 6.42 2.15
C ARG A 52 8.09 5.12 2.56
N GLU A 53 7.35 4.12 3.00
CA GLU A 53 7.92 2.95 3.67
C GLU A 53 7.70 1.64 2.91
N SER A 54 6.67 1.53 2.10
CA SER A 54 6.28 0.25 1.50
C SER A 54 7.34 -0.36 0.59
N SER A 55 8.07 0.45 -0.16
CA SER A 55 9.10 -0.04 -1.08
C SER A 55 10.21 -0.78 -0.34
N ILE A 56 10.68 -0.26 0.81
CA ILE A 56 11.73 -0.93 1.58
C ILE A 56 11.21 -2.22 2.21
N ILE A 57 9.99 -2.23 2.72
CA ILE A 57 9.38 -3.43 3.29
C ILE A 57 9.29 -4.55 2.26
N VAL A 58 8.71 -4.26 1.09
CA VAL A 58 8.56 -5.24 0.01
C VAL A 58 9.93 -5.71 -0.50
N THR A 59 10.88 -4.80 -0.68
CA THR A 59 12.24 -5.12 -1.13
C THR A 59 12.96 -6.02 -0.12
N MET A 60 12.92 -5.68 1.16
CA MET A 60 13.58 -6.50 2.20
C MET A 60 12.93 -7.87 2.33
N CYS A 61 11.61 -7.95 2.29
CA CYS A 61 10.91 -9.23 2.30
C CYS A 61 11.36 -10.10 1.12
N ASN A 62 11.46 -9.53 -0.06
CA ASN A 62 11.90 -10.25 -1.26
C ASN A 62 13.36 -10.74 -1.14
N LEU A 63 14.27 -9.90 -0.66
CA LEU A 63 15.69 -10.26 -0.46
C LEU A 63 15.88 -11.40 0.56
N PHE A 64 15.01 -11.48 1.55
CA PHE A 64 15.04 -12.53 2.58
C PHE A 64 14.08 -13.69 2.29
N GLU A 65 13.59 -13.81 1.05
CA GLU A 65 12.66 -14.86 0.63
C GLU A 65 11.42 -14.94 1.54
N ARG A 66 10.89 -13.76 1.91
CA ARG A 66 9.67 -13.61 2.69
C ARG A 66 8.61 -12.90 1.87
N ARG A 67 7.35 -13.13 2.21
CA ARG A 67 6.24 -12.38 1.61
C ARG A 67 6.08 -11.05 2.34
N GLY A 68 5.90 -9.99 1.60
CA GLY A 68 5.64 -8.65 2.12
C GLY A 68 4.55 -7.96 1.33
N GLY A 69 3.79 -7.12 2.00
CA GLY A 69 2.74 -6.31 1.43
C GLY A 69 2.49 -5.08 2.30
N ALA A 70 1.59 -4.23 1.87
CA ALA A 70 1.20 -3.04 2.60
C ALA A 70 -0.31 -2.82 2.54
N ILE A 71 -0.86 -2.34 3.64
CA ILE A 71 -2.23 -1.82 3.75
C ILE A 71 -2.11 -0.38 4.20
N PHE A 72 -2.78 0.50 3.49
CA PHE A 72 -2.70 1.94 3.73
C PHE A 72 -4.02 2.46 4.28
N ASN A 73 -3.92 3.28 5.30
CA ASN A 73 -5.03 4.10 5.76
C ASN A 73 -4.95 5.47 5.08
N VAL A 74 -6.01 5.84 4.37
CA VAL A 74 -6.07 7.13 3.66
C VAL A 74 -6.39 8.24 4.65
N THR A 75 -5.46 9.17 4.83
CA THR A 75 -5.57 10.29 5.78
C THR A 75 -5.93 11.62 5.13
N ASP A 76 -5.60 11.78 3.87
CA ASP A 76 -5.83 13.00 3.09
C ASP A 76 -5.87 12.69 1.58
N ASN A 77 -6.24 13.65 0.78
CA ASN A 77 -6.21 13.53 -0.67
C ASN A 77 -5.54 14.78 -1.27
N LEU A 78 -4.35 14.58 -1.82
CA LEU A 78 -3.54 15.66 -2.38
C LEU A 78 -4.10 16.25 -3.68
N ILE A 79 -4.96 15.51 -4.39
CA ILE A 79 -5.57 15.96 -5.65
C ILE A 79 -6.83 16.77 -5.38
N SER A 80 -7.72 16.29 -4.50
CA SER A 80 -8.96 17.00 -4.15
C SER A 80 -8.74 18.12 -3.13
N GLY A 81 -7.60 18.10 -2.43
CA GLY A 81 -7.29 19.04 -1.35
C GLY A 81 -8.00 18.72 -0.03
N GLU A 82 -8.51 17.50 0.15
CA GLU A 82 -9.06 17.06 1.43
C GLU A 82 -7.97 17.10 2.50
N LYS A 83 -8.35 17.61 3.67
CA LYS A 83 -7.41 17.83 4.76
C LYS A 83 -7.09 16.53 5.47
N PHE A 84 -5.86 16.47 5.97
CA PHE A 84 -5.36 15.42 6.84
C PHE A 84 -6.29 15.15 8.03
N ARG A 85 -6.57 13.87 8.28
CA ARG A 85 -7.34 13.37 9.42
C ARG A 85 -6.48 12.38 10.20
N GLU A 86 -5.92 12.83 11.30
CA GLU A 86 -5.05 11.99 12.14
C GLU A 86 -5.83 10.80 12.72
N GLY A 87 -5.24 9.60 12.62
CA GLY A 87 -5.72 8.37 13.25
C GLY A 87 -7.02 7.78 12.70
N ALA A 88 -7.71 8.44 11.77
CA ALA A 88 -8.96 7.92 11.22
C ALA A 88 -8.73 6.61 10.46
N GLY A 89 -9.37 5.52 10.91
CA GLY A 89 -9.32 4.22 10.22
C GLY A 89 -8.09 3.36 10.49
N THR A 90 -7.14 3.80 11.32
CA THR A 90 -5.90 3.05 11.61
C THR A 90 -6.19 1.69 12.24
N ASP A 91 -7.08 1.63 13.23
CA ASP A 91 -7.44 0.36 13.90
C ASP A 91 -8.06 -0.63 12.92
N SER A 92 -8.95 -0.15 12.04
CA SER A 92 -9.56 -0.99 11.01
C SER A 92 -8.53 -1.54 10.01
N ALA A 93 -7.51 -0.76 9.65
CA ALA A 93 -6.43 -1.21 8.78
C ALA A 93 -5.56 -2.28 9.47
N ILE A 94 -5.30 -2.13 10.78
CA ILE A 94 -4.58 -3.12 11.58
C ILE A 94 -5.38 -4.42 11.69
N ASP A 95 -6.66 -4.34 12.02
CA ASP A 95 -7.54 -5.52 12.12
C ASP A 95 -7.61 -6.27 10.79
N LEU A 96 -7.77 -5.54 9.68
CA LEU A 96 -7.76 -6.12 8.35
C LEU A 96 -6.43 -6.83 8.03
N ALA A 97 -5.31 -6.24 8.43
CA ALA A 97 -3.99 -6.85 8.24
C ALA A 97 -3.83 -8.15 9.03
N LEU A 98 -4.26 -8.16 10.29
CA LEU A 98 -4.19 -9.34 11.17
C LEU A 98 -5.08 -10.47 10.65
N GLU A 99 -6.29 -10.16 10.22
CA GLU A 99 -7.20 -11.14 9.61
C GLU A 99 -6.63 -11.68 8.29
N GLY A 100 -6.07 -10.81 7.46
CA GLY A 100 -5.40 -11.20 6.22
C GLY A 100 -4.23 -12.17 6.46
N LEU A 101 -3.44 -11.97 7.52
CA LEU A 101 -2.38 -12.89 7.92
C LEU A 101 -2.92 -14.26 8.37
N ALA A 102 -4.02 -14.28 9.12
CA ALA A 102 -4.67 -15.52 9.54
C ALA A 102 -5.15 -16.34 8.32
N ILE A 103 -5.83 -15.68 7.39
CA ILE A 103 -6.27 -16.31 6.12
C ILE A 103 -5.09 -16.82 5.31
N LEU A 104 -4.04 -16.04 5.20
CA LEU A 104 -2.83 -16.45 4.48
C LEU A 104 -2.21 -17.71 5.10
N HIS A 105 -2.22 -17.81 6.43
CA HIS A 105 -1.77 -19.01 7.13
C HIS A 105 -2.64 -20.23 6.79
N GLU A 106 -3.95 -20.10 6.81
CA GLU A 106 -4.87 -21.18 6.41
C GLU A 106 -4.67 -21.62 4.95
N MET A 107 -4.46 -20.66 4.05
CA MET A 107 -4.12 -20.95 2.65
C MET A 107 -2.81 -21.76 2.54
N ASP A 108 -1.81 -21.44 3.34
CA ASP A 108 -0.54 -22.17 3.37
C ASP A 108 -0.73 -23.62 3.87
N LEU A 109 -1.55 -23.84 4.90
CA LEU A 109 -1.88 -25.18 5.40
C LEU A 109 -2.59 -26.00 4.33
N LYS A 110 -3.58 -25.44 3.63
CA LYS A 110 -4.29 -26.12 2.54
C LYS A 110 -3.35 -26.44 1.38
N LYS A 111 -2.49 -25.51 1.00
CA LYS A 111 -1.48 -25.69 -0.03
C LYS A 111 -0.52 -26.84 0.31
N ALA A 112 -0.02 -26.86 1.54
CA ALA A 112 0.86 -27.92 2.02
C ALA A 112 0.17 -29.29 2.05
N ALA A 113 -1.06 -29.36 2.53
CA ALA A 113 -1.84 -30.60 2.54
C ALA A 113 -2.11 -31.16 1.15
N ALA A 114 -2.27 -30.28 0.15
CA ALA A 114 -2.43 -30.65 -1.25
C ALA A 114 -1.09 -30.94 -1.97
N ASN A 115 0.04 -30.80 -1.28
CA ASN A 115 1.39 -30.92 -1.86
C ASN A 115 1.60 -30.02 -3.10
N LYS A 116 1.15 -28.77 -3.01
CA LYS A 116 1.25 -27.76 -4.07
C LYS A 116 2.24 -26.69 -3.71
N GLU A 117 2.99 -26.21 -4.70
CA GLU A 117 3.89 -25.07 -4.53
C GLU A 117 3.13 -23.74 -4.48
N ASN A 118 2.10 -23.62 -5.30
CA ASN A 118 1.26 -22.41 -5.39
C ASN A 118 -0.16 -22.68 -4.88
N TRP A 119 -0.81 -21.62 -4.41
CA TRP A 119 -2.22 -21.66 -4.05
C TRP A 119 -3.10 -21.46 -5.30
N TYR A 120 -4.18 -22.24 -5.41
CA TYR A 120 -5.16 -22.15 -6.48
C TYR A 120 -6.58 -22.06 -5.90
N PRO A 121 -7.53 -21.42 -6.61
CA PRO A 121 -8.91 -21.30 -6.12
C PRO A 121 -9.63 -22.63 -5.85
N ASP A 122 -9.28 -23.70 -6.54
CA ASP A 122 -9.83 -25.05 -6.35
C ASP A 122 -9.35 -25.74 -5.06
N LEU A 123 -8.36 -25.17 -4.36
CA LEU A 123 -7.97 -25.60 -3.02
C LEU A 123 -8.91 -25.07 -1.91
N GLN A 124 -9.94 -24.31 -2.28
CA GLN A 124 -10.97 -23.81 -1.37
C GLN A 124 -12.06 -24.85 -1.04
N GLY A 125 -11.83 -26.09 -1.24
CA GLY A 125 -12.81 -27.15 -0.97
C GLY A 125 -13.51 -27.08 0.36
#